data_177c7770e8e7c3ea57b392d6cdccbc4f
#
_entry.id   177c7770e8e7c3ea57b392d6cdccbc4f
#
_cell.length_a   1.000
_cell.length_b   1.000
_cell.length_c   1.000
_cell.angle_alpha   90.00
_cell.angle_beta   90.00
_cell.angle_gamma   90.00
#
_symmetry.space_group_name_H-M   'P 1'
#
loop_
_entity.id
_entity.type
_entity.pdbx_description
1 polymer ?
#
loop_
_entity_poly.entity_id
_entity_poly.type
_entity_poly.pdbx_seq_one_letter_code
_entity_poly.pdbx_strand_id
1 'polypeptide(L)'
;MNPVLLDTGPIVALLDRSEQHHRESSDLVATLEAPLITCEAVIAEACYLLRGLRGAPAAVLENVERGNFFIAYRLMDRAAPLAKLMKKYANVPMDFADACLVDLASQLTTGRILTLDDDFRVYRWGRNRPFELLLDIR
;
A
#
# COMPACT_ATOMS: atom_id res chain seq x y z
N MET A 1 -0.76 17.53 6.96
CA MET A 1 -0.66 16.16 7.49
C MET A 1 0.06 15.28 6.49
N ASN A 2 0.98 14.45 6.99
CA ASN A 2 1.67 13.53 6.12
C ASN A 2 0.74 12.42 5.66
N PRO A 3 0.63 12.18 4.36
CA PRO A 3 -0.18 11.06 3.87
C PRO A 3 0.39 9.71 4.33
N VAL A 4 -0.47 8.72 4.35
CA VAL A 4 -0.11 7.35 4.71
C VAL A 4 -0.26 6.49 3.46
N LEU A 5 0.80 5.76 3.13
CA LEU A 5 0.76 4.83 2.02
C LEU A 5 -0.01 3.58 2.42
N LEU A 6 -0.78 3.04 1.50
CA LEU A 6 -1.65 1.89 1.76
C LEU A 6 -1.28 0.73 0.85
N ASP A 7 -0.83 -0.36 1.45
CA ASP A 7 -0.49 -1.60 0.76
C ASP A 7 -1.69 -2.55 0.68
N THR A 8 -1.55 -3.62 -0.07
CA THR A 8 -2.61 -4.59 -0.36
C THR A 8 -3.11 -5.32 0.89
N GLY A 9 -2.19 -5.81 1.74
CA GLY A 9 -2.57 -6.59 2.93
C GLY A 9 -3.59 -5.91 3.81
N PRO A 10 -3.36 -4.66 4.22
CA PRO A 10 -4.34 -3.91 5.01
C PRO A 10 -5.69 -3.70 4.31
N ILE A 11 -5.72 -3.53 3.00
CA ILE A 11 -7.00 -3.43 2.27
C ILE A 11 -7.79 -4.72 2.43
N VAL A 12 -7.14 -5.87 2.23
CA VAL A 12 -7.77 -7.17 2.40
C VAL A 12 -8.27 -7.33 3.85
N ALA A 13 -7.43 -6.97 4.82
CA ALA A 13 -7.78 -7.06 6.24
C ALA A 13 -8.98 -6.17 6.59
N LEU A 14 -9.06 -4.97 6.01
CA LEU A 14 -10.18 -4.06 6.26
C LEU A 14 -11.50 -4.61 5.73
N LEU A 15 -11.47 -5.27 4.56
CA LEU A 15 -12.69 -5.68 3.84
C LEU A 15 -13.09 -7.12 4.11
N ASP A 16 -12.23 -7.93 4.72
CA ASP A 16 -12.52 -9.32 5.07
C ASP A 16 -12.50 -9.47 6.60
N ARG A 17 -13.68 -9.55 7.20
CA ARG A 17 -13.82 -9.65 8.66
C ARG A 17 -13.19 -10.91 9.23
N SER A 18 -13.02 -11.96 8.42
CA SER A 18 -12.43 -13.22 8.86
C SER A 18 -10.91 -13.21 8.82
N GLU A 19 -10.32 -12.18 8.24
CA GLU A 19 -8.88 -12.05 8.13
C GLU A 19 -8.28 -11.77 9.53
N GLN A 20 -7.13 -12.42 9.85
CA GLN A 20 -6.59 -12.37 11.23
C GLN A 20 -6.19 -10.96 11.68
N HIS A 21 -5.84 -10.08 10.75
CA HIS A 21 -5.43 -8.70 11.07
C HIS A 21 -6.55 -7.68 10.87
N HIS A 22 -7.81 -8.14 10.72
CA HIS A 22 -8.95 -7.27 10.47
C HIS A 22 -9.10 -6.21 11.57
N ARG A 23 -9.13 -6.65 12.83
CA ARG A 23 -9.36 -5.74 13.96
C ARG A 23 -8.25 -4.71 14.09
N GLU A 24 -7.01 -5.14 14.04
CA GLU A 24 -5.86 -4.24 14.18
C GLU A 24 -5.84 -3.19 13.07
N SER A 25 -6.09 -3.62 11.84
CA SER A 25 -6.13 -2.71 10.68
C SER A 25 -7.28 -1.72 10.80
N SER A 26 -8.47 -2.19 11.16
CA SER A 26 -9.65 -1.34 11.31
C SER A 26 -9.47 -0.31 12.43
N ASP A 27 -8.96 -0.75 13.58
CA ASP A 27 -8.74 0.13 14.73
C ASP A 27 -7.73 1.22 14.40
N LEU A 28 -6.64 0.85 13.73
CA LEU A 28 -5.62 1.82 13.36
C LEU A 28 -6.16 2.84 12.35
N VAL A 29 -6.82 2.38 11.29
CA VAL A 29 -7.38 3.27 10.27
C VAL A 29 -8.37 4.25 10.88
N ALA A 30 -9.18 3.80 11.86
CA ALA A 30 -10.13 4.67 12.54
C ALA A 30 -9.47 5.82 13.29
N THR A 31 -8.19 5.68 13.67
CA THR A 31 -7.46 6.74 14.38
C THR A 31 -6.74 7.71 13.44
N LEU A 32 -6.61 7.37 12.16
CA LEU A 32 -5.85 8.19 11.22
C LEU A 32 -6.67 9.35 10.69
N GLU A 33 -6.09 10.53 10.74
CA GLU A 33 -6.69 11.74 10.15
C GLU A 33 -6.06 12.06 8.79
N ALA A 34 -4.98 11.36 8.43
CA ALA A 34 -4.27 11.57 7.18
C ALA A 34 -4.94 10.78 6.04
N PRO A 35 -4.84 11.26 4.79
CA PRO A 35 -5.37 10.49 3.66
C PRO A 35 -4.58 9.20 3.45
N LEU A 36 -5.28 8.15 3.04
CA LEU A 36 -4.66 6.88 2.64
C LEU A 36 -4.42 6.93 1.13
N ILE A 37 -3.17 6.81 0.73
CA ILE A 37 -2.77 6.95 -0.67
C ILE A 37 -2.17 5.66 -1.16
N THR A 38 -2.58 5.23 -2.34
CA THR A 38 -2.13 3.98 -2.94
C THR A 38 -1.98 4.12 -4.45
N CYS A 39 -1.89 3.01 -5.16
CA CYS A 39 -1.72 2.96 -6.60
C CYS A 39 -2.59 1.87 -7.20
N GLU A 40 -2.78 1.92 -8.52
CA GLU A 40 -3.64 0.95 -9.20
C GLU A 40 -3.13 -0.48 -9.09
N ALA A 41 -1.81 -0.68 -9.03
CA ALA A 41 -1.24 -2.02 -8.84
C ALA A 41 -1.71 -2.66 -7.54
N VAL A 42 -1.76 -1.89 -6.44
CA VAL A 42 -2.28 -2.34 -5.15
C VAL A 42 -3.77 -2.66 -5.24
N ILE A 43 -4.54 -1.81 -5.90
CA ILE A 43 -5.98 -2.02 -6.07
C ILE A 43 -6.23 -3.32 -6.85
N ALA A 44 -5.48 -3.56 -7.94
CA ALA A 44 -5.62 -4.78 -8.72
C ALA A 44 -5.32 -6.03 -7.90
N GLU A 45 -4.26 -6.00 -7.12
CA GLU A 45 -3.88 -7.12 -6.25
C GLU A 45 -4.93 -7.37 -5.16
N ALA A 46 -5.43 -6.30 -4.54
CA ALA A 46 -6.48 -6.42 -3.52
C ALA A 46 -7.75 -7.03 -4.08
N CYS A 47 -8.20 -6.59 -5.25
CA CYS A 47 -9.37 -7.14 -5.91
C CYS A 47 -9.17 -8.63 -6.23
N TYR A 48 -7.99 -9.02 -6.68
CA TYR A 48 -7.67 -10.41 -6.96
C TYR A 48 -7.74 -11.27 -5.69
N LEU A 49 -7.11 -10.81 -4.62
CA LEU A 49 -7.09 -11.55 -3.35
C LEU A 49 -8.48 -11.67 -2.71
N LEU A 50 -9.34 -10.69 -2.94
CA LEU A 50 -10.70 -10.67 -2.40
C LEU A 50 -11.73 -11.30 -3.34
N ARG A 51 -11.32 -11.87 -4.47
CA ARG A 51 -12.25 -12.35 -5.51
C ARG A 51 -13.22 -13.44 -5.02
N GLY A 52 -12.82 -14.20 -3.99
CA GLY A 52 -13.65 -15.24 -3.41
C GLY A 52 -14.67 -14.73 -2.37
N LEU A 53 -14.58 -13.47 -1.97
CA LEU A 53 -15.49 -12.88 -1.00
C LEU A 53 -16.51 -12.02 -1.74
N ARG A 54 -17.78 -12.44 -1.69
CA ARG A 54 -18.85 -11.80 -2.46
C ARG A 54 -18.96 -10.31 -2.13
N GLY A 55 -18.91 -9.48 -3.18
CA GLY A 55 -19.04 -8.03 -3.05
C GLY A 55 -17.77 -7.30 -2.62
N ALA A 56 -16.71 -8.01 -2.20
CA ALA A 56 -15.50 -7.36 -1.69
C ALA A 56 -14.71 -6.62 -2.78
N PRO A 57 -14.48 -7.18 -3.97
CA PRO A 57 -13.79 -6.41 -5.02
C PRO A 57 -14.53 -5.11 -5.38
N ALA A 58 -15.85 -5.15 -5.48
CA ALA A 58 -16.64 -3.94 -5.73
C ALA A 58 -16.48 -2.93 -4.57
N ALA A 59 -16.41 -3.42 -3.32
CA ALA A 59 -16.23 -2.56 -2.16
C ALA A 59 -14.87 -1.84 -2.17
N VAL A 60 -13.82 -2.49 -2.70
CA VAL A 60 -12.52 -1.81 -2.90
C VAL A 60 -12.70 -0.59 -3.80
N LEU A 61 -13.38 -0.77 -4.94
CA LEU A 61 -13.59 0.32 -5.89
C LEU A 61 -14.49 1.41 -5.33
N GLU A 62 -15.50 1.04 -4.54
CA GLU A 62 -16.36 2.01 -3.87
C GLU A 62 -15.58 2.89 -2.88
N ASN A 63 -14.58 2.32 -2.21
CA ASN A 63 -13.71 3.10 -1.33
C ASN A 63 -12.82 4.07 -2.13
N VAL A 64 -12.40 3.70 -3.33
CA VAL A 64 -11.70 4.61 -4.23
C VAL A 64 -12.64 5.75 -4.66
N GLU A 65 -13.86 5.42 -5.06
CA GLU A 65 -14.86 6.40 -5.48
C GLU A 65 -15.13 7.45 -4.39
N ARG A 66 -15.24 6.98 -3.13
CA ARG A 66 -15.51 7.85 -1.98
C ARG A 66 -14.29 8.63 -1.50
N GLY A 67 -13.12 8.37 -2.07
CA GLY A 67 -11.88 9.04 -1.66
C GLY A 67 -11.24 8.47 -0.41
N ASN A 68 -11.71 7.33 0.09
CA ASN A 68 -11.09 6.66 1.24
C ASN A 68 -9.73 6.07 0.87
N PHE A 69 -9.60 5.56 -0.36
CA PHE A 69 -8.34 5.14 -0.95
C PHE A 69 -8.05 6.06 -2.12
N PHE A 70 -7.05 6.91 -2.00
CA PHE A 70 -6.75 7.91 -3.00
C PHE A 70 -5.64 7.42 -3.94
N ILE A 71 -5.90 7.48 -5.25
CA ILE A 71 -4.94 7.06 -6.27
C ILE A 71 -4.24 8.30 -6.82
N ALA A 72 -2.92 8.39 -6.62
CA ALA A 72 -2.13 9.56 -7.02
C ALA A 72 -0.88 9.17 -7.80
N TYR A 73 -0.93 8.06 -8.55
CA TYR A 73 0.25 7.49 -9.17
C TYR A 73 -0.01 7.13 -10.64
N ARG A 74 0.85 7.60 -11.53
CA ARG A 74 0.72 7.35 -12.97
C ARG A 74 1.97 6.61 -13.46
N LEU A 75 1.77 5.35 -13.85
CA LEU A 75 2.85 4.49 -14.34
C LEU A 75 3.61 5.14 -15.51
N MET A 76 2.89 5.73 -16.46
CA MET A 76 3.50 6.30 -17.66
C MET A 76 4.61 7.29 -17.32
N ASP A 77 4.40 8.07 -16.27
CA ASP A 77 5.34 9.12 -15.87
C ASP A 77 6.50 8.59 -15.01
N ARG A 78 6.39 7.35 -14.52
CA ARG A 78 7.32 6.82 -13.52
C ARG A 78 7.99 5.51 -13.91
N ALA A 79 7.84 5.07 -15.15
CA ALA A 79 8.34 3.76 -15.57
C ALA A 79 9.86 3.62 -15.42
N ALA A 80 10.62 4.67 -15.74
CA ALA A 80 12.08 4.61 -15.63
C ALA A 80 12.57 4.46 -14.19
N PRO A 81 12.15 5.29 -13.21
CA PRO A 81 12.54 5.07 -11.81
C PRO A 81 12.03 3.73 -11.25
N LEU A 82 10.86 3.25 -11.68
CA LEU A 82 10.36 1.94 -11.25
C LEU A 82 11.26 0.81 -11.72
N ALA A 83 11.67 0.81 -12.99
CA ALA A 83 12.58 -0.21 -13.51
C ALA A 83 13.88 -0.22 -12.72
N LYS A 84 14.40 0.95 -12.37
CA LYS A 84 15.62 1.09 -11.59
C LYS A 84 15.45 0.50 -10.19
N LEU A 85 14.32 0.75 -9.53
CA LEU A 85 14.03 0.20 -8.20
C LEU A 85 13.97 -1.33 -8.24
N MET A 86 13.29 -1.90 -9.22
CA MET A 86 13.15 -3.35 -9.32
C MET A 86 14.49 -4.03 -9.57
N LYS A 87 15.40 -3.38 -10.30
CA LYS A 87 16.76 -3.87 -10.48
C LYS A 87 17.55 -3.79 -9.18
N LYS A 88 17.44 -2.68 -8.45
CA LYS A 88 18.13 -2.47 -7.18
C LYS A 88 17.73 -3.52 -6.14
N TYR A 89 16.48 -3.89 -6.08
CA TYR A 89 15.95 -4.84 -5.09
C TYR A 89 15.68 -6.22 -5.69
N ALA A 90 16.37 -6.60 -6.75
CA ALA A 90 16.17 -7.90 -7.41
C ALA A 90 16.34 -9.09 -6.48
N ASN A 91 17.22 -8.98 -5.47
CA ASN A 91 17.49 -10.05 -4.52
C ASN A 91 16.47 -10.13 -3.37
N VAL A 92 15.61 -9.13 -3.22
CA VAL A 92 14.62 -9.10 -2.12
C VAL A 92 13.38 -9.93 -2.37
N PRO A 93 12.86 -10.36 -3.45
CA PRO A 93 12.55 -9.73 -4.73
C PRO A 93 11.37 -8.75 -4.61
N MET A 94 11.56 -7.55 -5.09
CA MET A 94 10.53 -6.51 -5.09
C MET A 94 9.53 -6.77 -6.22
N ASP A 95 8.23 -6.83 -5.90
CA ASP A 95 7.21 -6.92 -6.93
C ASP A 95 6.83 -5.51 -7.44
N PHE A 96 5.98 -5.47 -8.48
CA PHE A 96 5.60 -4.21 -9.11
C PHE A 96 4.83 -3.28 -8.16
N ALA A 97 3.91 -3.82 -7.38
CA ALA A 97 3.14 -3.01 -6.43
C ALA A 97 4.05 -2.40 -5.36
N ASP A 98 5.01 -3.18 -4.85
CA ASP A 98 6.00 -2.68 -3.89
C ASP A 98 6.81 -1.53 -4.49
N ALA A 99 7.29 -1.70 -5.73
CA ALA A 99 8.06 -0.66 -6.41
C ALA A 99 7.24 0.62 -6.55
N CYS A 100 5.97 0.52 -6.90
CA CYS A 100 5.08 1.68 -7.01
C CYS A 100 4.96 2.41 -5.67
N LEU A 101 4.79 1.68 -4.56
CA LEU A 101 4.68 2.30 -3.24
C LEU A 101 5.99 2.96 -2.80
N VAL A 102 7.13 2.34 -3.06
CA VAL A 102 8.43 2.93 -2.73
C VAL A 102 8.65 4.23 -3.52
N ASP A 103 8.34 4.22 -4.82
CA ASP A 103 8.47 5.42 -5.63
C ASP A 103 7.48 6.51 -5.21
N LEU A 104 6.25 6.11 -4.88
CA LEU A 104 5.22 7.02 -4.39
C LEU A 104 5.66 7.70 -3.08
N ALA A 105 6.29 6.95 -2.19
CA ALA A 105 6.87 7.49 -0.95
C ALA A 105 7.85 8.61 -1.25
N SER A 106 8.72 8.40 -2.23
CA SER A 106 9.71 9.41 -2.64
C SER A 106 9.03 10.66 -3.22
N GLN A 107 7.99 10.47 -4.04
CA GLN A 107 7.24 11.59 -4.63
C GLN A 107 6.50 12.40 -3.58
N LEU A 108 5.89 11.74 -2.59
CA LEU A 108 5.10 12.41 -1.55
C LEU A 108 5.94 12.81 -0.34
N THR A 109 7.19 12.42 -0.31
CA THR A 109 8.12 12.68 0.80
C THR A 109 7.52 12.17 2.12
N THR A 110 7.05 10.93 2.11
CA THR A 110 6.52 10.26 3.31
C THR A 110 6.93 8.80 3.31
N GLY A 111 7.34 8.31 4.48
CA GLY A 111 7.63 6.89 4.67
C GLY A 111 6.61 6.20 5.56
N ARG A 112 5.50 6.87 5.90
CA ARG A 112 4.45 6.27 6.72
C ARG A 112 3.63 5.32 5.87
N ILE A 113 3.53 4.06 6.29
CA ILE A 113 2.88 3.02 5.48
C ILE A 113 2.07 2.06 6.34
N LEU A 114 0.87 1.71 5.84
CA LEU A 114 0.09 0.59 6.31
C LEU A 114 0.44 -0.60 5.45
N THR A 115 1.13 -1.57 6.01
CA THR A 115 1.52 -2.80 5.32
C THR A 115 1.60 -3.95 6.32
N LEU A 116 1.39 -5.17 5.84
CA LEU A 116 1.61 -6.41 6.57
C LEU A 116 2.84 -7.15 6.05
N ASP A 117 3.61 -6.51 5.17
CA ASP A 117 4.76 -7.10 4.49
C ASP A 117 6.06 -6.59 5.11
N ASP A 118 6.83 -7.49 5.73
CA ASP A 118 8.10 -7.17 6.36
C ASP A 118 9.17 -6.70 5.37
N ASP A 119 8.99 -6.91 4.08
CA ASP A 119 9.94 -6.42 3.08
C ASP A 119 10.07 -4.90 3.11
N PHE A 120 9.04 -4.19 3.58
CA PHE A 120 9.10 -2.74 3.76
C PHE A 120 10.05 -2.31 4.88
N ARG A 121 10.53 -3.23 5.70
CA ARG A 121 11.62 -2.96 6.65
C ARG A 121 12.97 -2.89 5.95
N VAL A 122 13.08 -3.53 4.78
CA VAL A 122 14.30 -3.57 3.96
C VAL A 122 14.33 -2.41 2.95
N TYR A 123 13.19 -2.13 2.31
CA TYR A 123 13.12 -1.08 1.30
C TYR A 123 13.44 0.30 1.91
N ARG A 124 13.99 1.17 1.08
CA ARG A 124 14.29 2.56 1.44
C ARG A 124 13.68 3.49 0.40
N TRP A 125 13.19 4.62 0.87
CA TRP A 125 12.61 5.63 0.00
C TRP A 125 13.45 6.91 0.04
N GLY A 126 13.27 7.77 -0.97
CA GLY A 126 14.01 9.02 -1.05
C GLY A 126 15.52 8.78 -1.04
N ARG A 127 16.21 9.49 -0.17
CA ARG A 127 17.66 9.34 0.02
C ARG A 127 17.95 8.34 1.13
N ASN A 128 17.65 7.06 0.85
CA ASN A 128 17.96 5.96 1.76
C ASN A 128 17.25 6.07 3.13
N ARG A 129 15.99 6.53 3.14
CA ARG A 129 15.20 6.66 4.36
C ARG A 129 14.41 5.38 4.64
N PRO A 130 14.33 4.96 5.91
CA PRO A 130 13.51 3.79 6.27
C PRO A 130 12.02 4.14 6.24
N PHE A 131 11.19 3.12 5.98
CA PHE A 131 9.75 3.25 6.14
C PHE A 131 9.36 3.18 7.61
N GLU A 132 8.29 3.86 7.96
CA GLU A 132 7.65 3.76 9.26
C GLU A 132 6.41 2.89 9.09
N LEU A 133 6.49 1.62 9.55
CA LEU A 133 5.39 0.68 9.45
C LEU A 133 4.42 0.96 10.60
N LEU A 134 3.21 1.39 10.27
CA LEU A 134 2.22 1.80 11.27
C LEU A 134 1.51 0.62 11.93
N LEU A 135 1.50 -0.55 11.28
CA LEU A 135 1.00 -1.78 11.86
C LEU A 135 2.16 -2.59 12.41
N ASP A 136 2.13 -2.87 13.72
CA ASP A 136 3.11 -3.72 14.37
C ASP A 136 2.43 -5.05 14.71
N ILE A 137 2.69 -6.04 13.88
CA ILE A 137 2.06 -7.36 13.95
C ILE A 137 3.07 -8.47 14.22
N ARG A 138 3.96 -8.24 15.09
CA ARG A 138 4.91 -9.28 15.51
C ARG A 138 4.32 -10.23 16.52
#